data_33308d5c41eb508850908330be7e5fec
#
_entry.id   33308d5c41eb508850908330be7e5fec
#
_cell.length_a   1.000
_cell.length_b   1.000
_cell.length_c   1.000
_cell.angle_alpha   90.00
_cell.angle_beta   90.00
_cell.angle_gamma   90.00
#
_symmetry.space_group_name_H-M   'P 1'
#
loop_
_entity.id
_entity.type
_entity.pdbx_description
1 polymer ?
#
loop_
_entity_poly.entity_id
_entity_poly.type
_entity_poly.pdbx_seq_one_letter_code
_entity_poly.pdbx_strand_id
1 'polypeptide(L)'
;GHGERQPLRPFPRLNYFKKMKQMNGMMTMGGNMKMMKMNSGPMRQMHHHGMSGGMPASHSGDMGMMDMKSGSSHGGGHGSMQEEGEETTLTYDMLKSPSRTNLPSGVPVKELHFMLSGNMNRYVWSMNGKTLSETDRIMIKEGQNVRIILTNNTMMRHPMHLHGHFFRLVNRHGNFSPLKFTADIQPMATQVIEFNAAEKTRGNWFFHCHILYHMMSGMGRIFTYEDSPPNPQLPHPMRALQHVYDMDRKWYLTVNNDFASNGNIGDLEFGGTRWSVQGEWQIGYKDTRGYEAEGRLGRYIGEKQWLYPYIGVDWTCRKGEARERNMFRQTTQKDREVDGTLGVRYTLPLLLIGDARIDTDGKVRLQLERDDIPLASRLRLSFSLNTDRDYSVGLHYILTSHLSVSTNYDNNLHWGVGLMLTY
;
A
#
# COMPACT_ATOMS: atom_id res chain seq x y z
N GLY A 1 14.84 27.15 28.00
CA GLY A 1 14.25 28.39 27.51
C GLY A 1 12.85 28.55 28.07
N HIS A 2 12.63 29.62 28.83
CA HIS A 2 11.31 30.02 29.26
C HIS A 2 10.66 30.83 28.13
N GLY A 3 10.07 30.17 27.13
CA GLY A 3 9.21 30.83 26.14
C GLY A 3 7.77 30.92 26.64
N GLU A 4 7.06 31.97 26.28
CA GLU A 4 5.63 32.07 26.50
C GLU A 4 4.92 30.86 25.89
N ARG A 5 3.98 30.26 26.65
CA ARG A 5 3.17 29.18 26.17
C ARG A 5 2.19 29.71 25.11
N GLN A 6 2.43 29.41 23.85
CA GLN A 6 1.46 29.65 22.79
C GLN A 6 0.28 28.66 22.94
N PRO A 7 -0.96 29.11 22.83
CA PRO A 7 -2.11 28.22 22.83
C PRO A 7 -1.99 27.27 21.63
N LEU A 8 -2.23 25.98 21.87
CA LEU A 8 -2.28 24.99 20.80
C LEU A 8 -3.41 25.37 19.84
N ARG A 9 -3.08 25.49 18.56
CA ARG A 9 -4.11 25.67 17.54
C ARG A 9 -5.02 24.43 17.52
N PRO A 10 -6.34 24.62 17.35
CA PRO A 10 -7.24 23.49 17.21
C PRO A 10 -6.79 22.64 16.00
N PHE A 11 -6.82 21.32 16.14
CA PHE A 11 -6.52 20.43 15.03
C PHE A 11 -7.48 20.70 13.87
N PRO A 12 -7.00 20.86 12.62
CA PRO A 12 -7.87 21.02 11.48
C PRO A 12 -8.79 19.81 11.36
N ARG A 13 -10.08 20.04 11.21
CA ARG A 13 -11.05 18.95 10.97
C ARG A 13 -10.78 18.39 9.58
N LEU A 14 -10.10 17.24 9.54
CA LEU A 14 -9.82 16.53 8.29
C LEU A 14 -11.14 16.02 7.68
N ASN A 15 -11.55 16.61 6.57
CA ASN A 15 -12.63 16.05 5.77
C ASN A 15 -12.07 14.90 4.93
N TYR A 16 -12.17 13.68 5.47
CA TYR A 16 -11.63 12.47 4.89
C TYR A 16 -12.16 12.22 3.46
N PHE A 17 -13.45 12.49 3.23
CA PHE A 17 -14.07 12.33 1.93
C PHE A 17 -13.57 13.33 0.89
N LYS A 18 -13.34 14.60 1.29
CA LYS A 18 -12.77 15.60 0.39
C LYS A 18 -11.35 15.24 -0.03
N LYS A 19 -10.53 14.72 0.89
CA LYS A 19 -9.18 14.24 0.59
C LYS A 19 -9.18 12.97 -0.25
N MET A 20 -10.04 11.99 0.03
CA MET A 20 -10.19 10.80 -0.82
C MET A 20 -10.66 11.16 -2.23
N LYS A 21 -11.56 12.11 -2.37
CA LYS A 21 -12.03 12.58 -3.69
C LYS A 21 -10.92 13.28 -4.48
N GLN A 22 -10.08 14.07 -3.82
CA GLN A 22 -8.87 14.66 -4.42
C GLN A 22 -7.86 13.58 -4.84
N MET A 23 -7.67 12.54 -4.03
CA MET A 23 -6.79 11.42 -4.34
C MET A 23 -7.32 10.57 -5.51
N ASN A 24 -8.62 10.29 -5.57
CA ASN A 24 -9.25 9.61 -6.71
C ASN A 24 -9.18 10.46 -8.00
N GLY A 25 -9.30 11.78 -7.91
CA GLY A 25 -9.08 12.68 -9.03
C GLY A 25 -7.64 12.64 -9.58
N MET A 26 -6.65 12.47 -8.72
CA MET A 26 -5.26 12.26 -9.12
C MET A 26 -5.04 10.88 -9.78
N MET A 27 -5.73 9.83 -9.34
CA MET A 27 -5.67 8.50 -9.96
C MET A 27 -6.28 8.46 -11.37
N THR A 28 -7.37 9.19 -11.59
CA THR A 28 -8.02 9.30 -12.93
C THR A 28 -7.23 10.18 -13.88
N MET A 29 -6.48 11.16 -13.40
CA MET A 29 -5.58 11.97 -14.22
C MET A 29 -4.24 11.29 -14.55
N GLY A 30 -3.87 10.21 -13.84
CA GLY A 30 -2.63 9.45 -14.07
C GLY A 30 -2.54 8.70 -15.40
N GLY A 31 -3.62 8.67 -16.20
CA GLY A 31 -3.62 8.14 -17.58
C GLY A 31 -2.96 9.06 -18.62
N ASN A 32 -2.63 10.29 -18.28
CA ASN A 32 -2.01 11.27 -19.18
C ASN A 32 -0.84 11.99 -18.51
N MET A 33 0.09 11.25 -17.91
CA MET A 33 1.36 11.84 -17.51
C MET A 33 2.21 12.09 -18.74
N LYS A 34 2.07 13.28 -19.35
CA LYS A 34 3.15 13.89 -20.11
C LYS A 34 4.36 13.93 -19.19
N MET A 35 5.38 13.12 -19.50
CA MET A 35 6.71 13.25 -18.88
C MET A 35 7.08 14.73 -18.87
N MET A 36 7.16 15.33 -17.69
CA MET A 36 7.87 16.58 -17.52
C MET A 36 9.32 16.33 -17.94
N LYS A 37 9.68 16.82 -19.12
CA LYS A 37 11.06 16.89 -19.57
C LYS A 37 11.86 17.62 -18.50
N MET A 38 12.68 16.89 -17.77
CA MET A 38 13.77 17.48 -17.02
C MET A 38 14.68 18.19 -18.02
N ASN A 39 14.84 19.48 -17.84
CA ASN A 39 15.74 20.33 -18.59
C ASN A 39 17.19 19.90 -18.27
N SER A 40 17.72 18.98 -19.06
CA SER A 40 19.16 18.70 -19.11
C SER A 40 19.78 19.78 -20.00
N GLY A 41 20.66 20.57 -19.42
CA GLY A 41 21.46 21.57 -20.11
C GLY A 41 22.28 20.97 -21.26
N PRO A 42 22.80 21.81 -22.17
CA PRO A 42 23.24 21.38 -23.47
C PRO A 42 24.53 20.57 -23.44
N MET A 43 24.48 19.32 -23.88
CA MET A 43 25.65 18.56 -24.29
C MET A 43 26.05 19.01 -25.71
N ARG A 44 27.31 19.41 -25.80
CA ARG A 44 28.03 19.75 -27.02
C ARG A 44 27.86 18.61 -28.07
N GLN A 45 27.35 18.98 -29.23
CA GLN A 45 27.35 18.11 -30.42
C GLN A 45 28.77 17.96 -30.96
N MET A 46 29.22 16.74 -31.14
CA MET A 46 30.29 16.39 -32.09
C MET A 46 29.65 16.02 -33.44
N HIS A 47 30.11 16.75 -34.47
CA HIS A 47 29.73 16.52 -35.85
C HIS A 47 30.22 15.17 -36.39
N HIS A 48 29.36 14.43 -37.06
CA HIS A 48 29.77 13.56 -38.18
C HIS A 48 28.88 13.84 -39.42
N HIS A 49 29.55 14.12 -40.53
CA HIS A 49 29.05 14.36 -41.89
C HIS A 49 28.48 13.05 -42.48
N GLY A 50 27.49 13.24 -43.37
CA GLY A 50 27.19 12.27 -44.44
C GLY A 50 25.77 12.30 -45.00
N MET A 51 25.56 13.10 -46.00
CA MET A 51 24.88 13.00 -47.32
C MET A 51 23.50 12.31 -47.40
N SER A 52 22.60 13.11 -47.87
CA SER A 52 21.85 13.22 -49.14
C SER A 52 20.50 12.55 -49.27
N GLY A 53 19.53 13.33 -49.72
CA GLY A 53 18.56 12.89 -50.69
C GLY A 53 17.08 13.12 -50.42
N GLY A 54 16.47 14.15 -51.03
CA GLY A 54 15.16 14.02 -51.67
C GLY A 54 13.95 14.64 -50.94
N MET A 55 13.58 15.83 -51.39
CA MET A 55 12.25 16.44 -51.33
C MET A 55 11.29 15.75 -52.35
N PRO A 56 9.98 16.12 -52.52
CA PRO A 56 9.21 17.24 -51.94
C PRO A 56 7.67 17.02 -51.70
N ALA A 57 7.06 18.06 -51.10
CA ALA A 57 5.72 18.65 -51.39
C ALA A 57 4.45 17.83 -51.03
N SER A 58 3.39 18.34 -50.55
CA SER A 58 2.61 19.56 -50.43
C SER A 58 1.19 19.20 -49.93
N HIS A 59 0.56 19.96 -49.12
CA HIS A 59 -0.73 20.63 -49.28
C HIS A 59 -1.35 21.07 -47.97
N SER A 60 -1.45 22.30 -47.79
CA SER A 60 -2.46 23.27 -47.41
C SER A 60 -3.86 22.76 -47.02
N GLY A 61 -4.38 23.32 -45.94
CA GLY A 61 -5.78 23.25 -45.53
C GLY A 61 -6.02 24.14 -44.33
N ASP A 62 -6.25 25.40 -44.63
CA ASP A 62 -6.70 26.51 -43.79
C ASP A 62 -8.19 26.32 -43.44
N MET A 63 -8.60 26.80 -42.27
CA MET A 63 -9.91 27.30 -41.82
C MET A 63 -10.09 27.00 -40.33
N GLY A 64 -10.38 27.91 -39.45
CA GLY A 64 -11.04 29.16 -39.46
C GLY A 64 -11.37 29.54 -38.05
N MET A 65 -11.11 30.74 -37.66
CA MET A 65 -11.51 31.40 -36.41
C MET A 65 -13.01 31.27 -36.15
N MET A 66 -13.38 31.08 -34.86
CA MET A 66 -14.57 31.70 -34.31
C MET A 66 -14.32 32.23 -32.91
N ASP A 67 -14.22 33.53 -32.89
CA ASP A 67 -14.28 34.42 -31.74
C ASP A 67 -15.75 34.50 -31.26
N MET A 68 -16.00 34.38 -29.97
CA MET A 68 -17.24 34.86 -29.36
C MET A 68 -16.96 35.54 -28.03
N LYS A 69 -16.99 36.87 -28.14
CA LYS A 69 -17.07 37.83 -27.03
C LYS A 69 -18.49 37.96 -26.50
N SER A 70 -18.55 38.35 -25.20
CA SER A 70 -19.54 39.19 -24.53
C SER A 70 -20.84 38.49 -24.10
N GLY A 71 -21.31 38.72 -22.92
CA GLY A 71 -21.63 39.87 -22.17
C GLY A 71 -22.37 39.62 -20.90
N SER A 72 -22.02 40.41 -19.94
CA SER A 72 -22.75 41.12 -18.88
C SER A 72 -23.83 40.47 -18.01
N SER A 73 -23.52 40.44 -16.72
CA SER A 73 -24.18 41.09 -15.58
C SER A 73 -25.63 40.71 -15.22
N HIS A 74 -25.77 40.33 -13.97
CA HIS A 74 -26.68 40.80 -12.87
C HIS A 74 -26.53 39.78 -11.75
N GLY A 75 -26.11 40.02 -10.55
CA GLY A 75 -26.61 41.01 -9.58
C GLY A 75 -27.30 40.25 -8.46
N GLY A 76 -26.73 40.24 -7.26
CA GLY A 76 -27.49 40.04 -6.05
C GLY A 76 -27.13 38.80 -5.20
N GLY A 77 -26.58 39.02 -4.02
CA GLY A 77 -26.55 38.06 -2.93
C GLY A 77 -25.19 37.90 -2.23
N HIS A 78 -24.83 38.93 -1.46
CA HIS A 78 -23.75 38.85 -0.46
C HIS A 78 -24.05 37.76 0.56
N GLY A 79 -23.40 36.64 0.44
CA GLY A 79 -23.07 35.78 1.56
C GLY A 79 -21.55 35.71 1.60
N SER A 80 -20.93 36.52 2.45
CA SER A 80 -19.51 36.42 2.75
C SER A 80 -19.23 35.09 3.44
N MET A 81 -19.00 34.04 2.65
CA MET A 81 -18.21 32.91 3.12
C MET A 81 -16.80 33.46 3.28
N GLN A 82 -16.39 33.71 4.52
CA GLN A 82 -14.99 33.81 4.87
C GLN A 82 -14.31 32.56 4.30
N GLU A 83 -13.51 32.75 3.27
CA GLU A 83 -12.47 31.80 2.89
C GLU A 83 -11.61 31.63 4.14
N GLU A 84 -11.80 30.50 4.86
CA GLU A 84 -10.86 30.06 5.86
C GLU A 84 -9.52 29.98 5.13
N GLY A 85 -8.59 30.87 5.48
CA GLY A 85 -7.29 31.02 4.83
C GLY A 85 -6.64 29.64 4.66
N GLU A 86 -6.30 29.31 3.44
CA GLU A 86 -5.57 28.07 3.11
C GLU A 86 -4.34 28.00 4.01
N GLU A 87 -4.34 27.08 4.98
CA GLU A 87 -3.16 26.86 5.81
C GLU A 87 -2.00 26.47 4.90
N THR A 88 -0.99 27.31 4.86
CA THR A 88 0.20 27.06 4.06
C THR A 88 0.89 25.80 4.59
N THR A 89 0.77 24.71 3.86
CA THR A 89 1.48 23.47 4.19
C THR A 89 2.95 23.61 3.79
N LEU A 90 3.85 23.42 4.76
CA LEU A 90 5.29 23.47 4.52
C LEU A 90 5.70 22.31 3.60
N THR A 91 6.30 22.65 2.45
CA THR A 91 6.86 21.69 1.51
C THR A 91 8.38 21.70 1.56
N TYR A 92 9.02 20.65 1.07
CA TYR A 92 10.47 20.57 1.01
C TYR A 92 11.09 21.64 0.10
N ASP A 93 10.38 22.09 -0.91
CA ASP A 93 10.84 23.16 -1.80
C ASP A 93 10.88 24.55 -1.13
N MET A 94 10.24 24.71 0.02
CA MET A 94 10.34 25.92 0.84
C MET A 94 11.58 25.93 1.75
N LEU A 95 12.22 24.76 1.94
CA LEU A 95 13.35 24.62 2.84
C LEU A 95 14.66 24.91 2.11
N LYS A 96 15.46 25.80 2.67
CA LYS A 96 16.78 26.15 2.19
C LYS A 96 17.80 26.06 3.32
N SER A 97 18.93 25.41 3.07
CA SER A 97 20.06 25.42 4.02
C SER A 97 20.69 26.83 4.13
N PRO A 98 21.09 27.29 5.32
CA PRO A 98 21.83 28.55 5.47
C PRO A 98 23.23 28.50 4.88
N SER A 99 23.81 27.32 4.71
CA SER A 99 25.13 27.08 4.14
C SER A 99 25.07 26.11 2.97
N ARG A 100 26.13 26.05 2.17
CA ARG A 100 26.27 25.09 1.08
C ARG A 100 26.34 23.66 1.63
N THR A 101 25.62 22.75 0.99
CA THR A 101 25.52 21.32 1.36
C THR A 101 26.00 20.39 0.25
N ASN A 102 26.86 20.90 -0.64
CA ASN A 102 27.40 20.13 -1.75
C ASN A 102 28.17 18.92 -1.23
N LEU A 103 27.99 17.80 -1.91
CA LEU A 103 28.82 16.63 -1.72
C LEU A 103 30.16 16.82 -2.42
N PRO A 104 31.24 16.10 -2.02
CA PRO A 104 32.52 16.10 -2.72
C PRO A 104 32.33 15.81 -4.21
N SER A 105 33.02 16.58 -5.06
CA SER A 105 33.04 16.37 -6.51
C SER A 105 34.16 15.42 -6.91
N GLY A 106 34.01 14.75 -8.07
CA GLY A 106 35.07 13.87 -8.60
C GLY A 106 35.19 12.51 -7.89
N VAL A 107 34.29 12.19 -6.94
CA VAL A 107 34.27 10.88 -6.28
C VAL A 107 33.24 9.97 -6.93
N PRO A 108 33.37 8.63 -6.82
CA PRO A 108 32.38 7.68 -7.33
C PRO A 108 31.00 7.94 -6.74
N VAL A 109 29.96 7.76 -7.57
CA VAL A 109 28.57 7.89 -7.16
C VAL A 109 27.88 6.53 -7.24
N LYS A 110 27.27 6.09 -6.15
CA LYS A 110 26.37 4.93 -6.13
C LYS A 110 24.93 5.42 -6.15
N GLU A 111 24.23 5.14 -7.24
CA GLU A 111 22.81 5.46 -7.35
C GLU A 111 21.94 4.25 -7.02
N LEU A 112 20.93 4.46 -6.20
CA LEU A 112 19.99 3.43 -5.73
C LEU A 112 18.56 3.92 -5.97
N HIS A 113 17.74 3.04 -6.52
CA HIS A 113 16.32 3.30 -6.74
C HIS A 113 15.48 2.41 -5.85
N PHE A 114 14.64 3.00 -5.02
CA PHE A 114 13.68 2.29 -4.18
C PHE A 114 12.26 2.72 -4.50
N MET A 115 11.47 1.75 -4.93
CA MET A 115 10.03 1.87 -4.97
C MET A 115 9.47 1.43 -3.62
N LEU A 116 8.86 2.36 -2.89
CA LEU A 116 8.15 2.07 -1.65
C LEU A 116 6.78 1.51 -2.00
N SER A 117 6.49 0.31 -1.55
CA SER A 117 5.26 -0.41 -1.85
C SER A 117 4.73 -1.13 -0.62
N GLY A 118 3.47 -1.53 -0.66
CA GLY A 118 2.84 -2.25 0.44
C GLY A 118 1.48 -2.82 0.04
N ASN A 119 1.04 -3.78 0.82
CA ASN A 119 -0.29 -4.35 0.73
C ASN A 119 -1.07 -3.97 2.00
N MET A 120 -2.09 -3.15 1.86
CA MET A 120 -2.87 -2.66 3.00
C MET A 120 -3.79 -3.74 3.61
N ASN A 121 -4.21 -4.73 2.82
CA ASN A 121 -5.00 -5.86 3.33
C ASN A 121 -4.19 -6.76 4.26
N ARG A 122 -2.87 -6.84 4.03
CA ARG A 122 -1.98 -7.72 4.80
C ARG A 122 -1.02 -7.02 5.74
N TYR A 123 -0.95 -5.70 5.65
CA TYR A 123 0.01 -4.93 6.43
C TYR A 123 1.49 -5.32 6.19
N VAL A 124 1.84 -5.70 4.97
CA VAL A 124 3.22 -5.97 4.56
C VAL A 124 3.75 -4.81 3.74
N TRP A 125 4.88 -4.25 4.16
CA TRP A 125 5.51 -3.10 3.54
C TRP A 125 6.88 -3.45 3.00
N SER A 126 7.23 -2.93 1.84
CA SER A 126 8.42 -3.35 1.13
C SER A 126 9.11 -2.21 0.38
N MET A 127 10.35 -2.44 0.01
CA MET A 127 11.13 -1.62 -0.90
C MET A 127 11.51 -2.50 -2.10
N ASN A 128 11.18 -2.08 -3.32
CA ASN A 128 11.34 -2.89 -4.53
C ASN A 128 10.70 -4.29 -4.40
N GLY A 129 9.50 -4.36 -3.79
CA GLY A 129 8.74 -5.59 -3.62
C GLY A 129 9.33 -6.63 -2.66
N LYS A 130 10.39 -6.29 -1.92
CA LYS A 130 11.06 -7.15 -0.95
C LYS A 130 11.04 -6.52 0.44
N THR A 131 10.81 -7.33 1.46
CA THR A 131 10.98 -6.92 2.86
C THR A 131 12.46 -6.94 3.26
N LEU A 132 12.77 -6.46 4.44
CA LEU A 132 14.13 -6.39 4.96
C LEU A 132 14.82 -7.77 4.93
N SER A 133 14.15 -8.81 5.43
CA SER A 133 14.72 -10.15 5.54
C SER A 133 14.84 -10.90 4.20
N GLU A 134 14.26 -10.38 3.13
CA GLU A 134 14.35 -10.92 1.77
C GLU A 134 15.49 -10.31 0.95
N THR A 135 16.31 -9.44 1.55
CA THR A 135 17.34 -8.69 0.83
C THR A 135 18.70 -8.78 1.49
N ASP A 136 19.73 -8.69 0.65
CA ASP A 136 21.10 -8.51 1.10
C ASP A 136 21.36 -7.09 1.60
N ARG A 137 22.44 -6.93 2.35
CA ARG A 137 22.93 -5.62 2.77
C ARG A 137 23.42 -4.81 1.56
N ILE A 138 23.24 -3.52 1.61
CA ILE A 138 23.71 -2.60 0.58
C ILE A 138 25.14 -2.19 0.91
N MET A 139 26.09 -2.70 0.15
CA MET A 139 27.51 -2.40 0.35
C MET A 139 27.82 -0.99 -0.18
N ILE A 140 28.48 -0.17 0.63
CA ILE A 140 28.97 1.17 0.25
C ILE A 140 30.44 1.31 0.60
N LYS A 141 31.16 2.14 -0.16
CA LYS A 141 32.59 2.40 0.04
C LYS A 141 32.80 3.75 0.69
N GLU A 142 33.81 3.81 1.54
CA GLU A 142 34.23 5.09 2.09
C GLU A 142 34.58 6.10 1.00
N GLY A 143 34.20 7.36 1.22
CA GLY A 143 34.45 8.46 0.30
C GLY A 143 33.50 8.54 -0.89
N GLN A 144 32.72 7.52 -1.19
CA GLN A 144 31.75 7.57 -2.31
C GLN A 144 30.52 8.41 -1.95
N ASN A 145 29.95 9.05 -2.95
CA ASN A 145 28.62 9.66 -2.83
C ASN A 145 27.54 8.60 -3.06
N VAL A 146 26.52 8.59 -2.22
CA VAL A 146 25.36 7.74 -2.37
C VAL A 146 24.15 8.62 -2.68
N ARG A 147 23.49 8.33 -3.79
CA ARG A 147 22.26 8.97 -4.25
C ARG A 147 21.13 7.98 -4.20
N ILE A 148 20.06 8.31 -3.49
CA ILE A 148 18.91 7.44 -3.32
C ILE A 148 17.68 8.14 -3.90
N ILE A 149 17.03 7.49 -4.84
CA ILE A 149 15.77 7.92 -5.45
C ILE A 149 14.66 7.09 -4.83
N LEU A 150 13.79 7.74 -4.07
CA LEU A 150 12.68 7.13 -3.35
C LEU A 150 11.38 7.47 -4.08
N THR A 151 10.74 6.49 -4.66
CA THR A 151 9.42 6.63 -5.30
C THR A 151 8.37 5.94 -4.45
N ASN A 152 7.42 6.70 -3.93
CA ASN A 152 6.32 6.17 -3.13
C ASN A 152 5.15 5.78 -4.05
N ASN A 153 4.93 4.48 -4.21
CA ASN A 153 3.83 3.93 -5.01
C ASN A 153 2.67 3.45 -4.11
N THR A 154 2.44 4.15 -3.00
CA THR A 154 1.37 3.86 -2.04
C THR A 154 0.57 5.11 -1.73
N MET A 155 -0.58 4.93 -1.09
CA MET A 155 -1.44 6.02 -0.62
C MET A 155 -1.07 6.51 0.78
N MET A 156 -0.01 5.97 1.39
CA MET A 156 0.46 6.35 2.70
C MET A 156 1.77 7.13 2.61
N ARG A 157 2.03 7.97 3.61
CA ARG A 157 3.31 8.67 3.76
C ARG A 157 4.34 7.72 4.33
N HIS A 158 5.59 7.85 3.88
CA HIS A 158 6.71 7.08 4.39
C HIS A 158 7.85 8.00 4.82
N PRO A 159 7.96 8.34 6.11
CA PRO A 159 9.13 9.05 6.64
C PRO A 159 10.33 8.10 6.66
N MET A 160 11.21 8.23 5.68
CA MET A 160 12.40 7.38 5.51
C MET A 160 13.57 7.95 6.31
N HIS A 161 14.10 7.17 7.24
CA HIS A 161 15.19 7.53 8.14
C HIS A 161 16.45 6.70 7.88
N LEU A 162 17.59 7.37 7.84
CA LEU A 162 18.89 6.72 7.74
C LEU A 162 19.68 6.96 9.03
N HIS A 163 20.01 5.89 9.75
CA HIS A 163 20.85 5.96 10.93
C HIS A 163 22.27 6.43 10.59
N GLY A 164 22.88 7.13 11.50
CA GLY A 164 24.29 7.53 11.44
C GLY A 164 24.64 8.57 10.38
N HIS A 165 23.72 9.01 9.54
CA HIS A 165 23.99 9.91 8.44
C HIS A 165 22.99 11.07 8.38
N PHE A 166 23.53 12.27 8.12
CA PHE A 166 22.73 13.34 7.54
C PHE A 166 22.82 13.22 6.03
N PHE A 167 21.70 13.35 5.38
CA PHE A 167 21.63 13.44 3.93
C PHE A 167 21.06 14.80 3.50
N ARG A 168 21.49 15.28 2.36
CA ARG A 168 20.87 16.42 1.71
C ARG A 168 19.61 15.93 1.00
N LEU A 169 18.53 16.63 1.21
CA LEU A 169 17.26 16.39 0.52
C LEU A 169 17.26 17.29 -0.71
N VAL A 170 17.43 16.69 -1.88
CA VAL A 170 17.56 17.42 -3.15
C VAL A 170 16.25 18.12 -3.49
N ASN A 171 16.31 19.45 -3.62
CA ASN A 171 15.20 20.30 -3.99
C ASN A 171 15.64 21.42 -4.94
N ARG A 172 14.73 22.35 -5.28
CA ARG A 172 15.00 23.46 -6.20
C ARG A 172 16.15 24.40 -5.80
N HIS A 173 16.59 24.38 -4.53
CA HIS A 173 17.68 25.24 -4.05
C HIS A 173 19.08 24.69 -4.36
N GLY A 174 19.17 23.52 -5.02
CA GLY A 174 20.42 22.96 -5.52
C GLY A 174 21.51 22.88 -4.45
N ASN A 175 22.57 23.70 -4.57
CA ASN A 175 23.69 23.74 -3.62
C ASN A 175 23.31 24.07 -2.18
N PHE A 176 22.12 24.56 -1.93
CA PHE A 176 21.56 24.90 -0.64
C PHE A 176 20.40 23.99 -0.24
N SER A 177 20.35 22.78 -0.81
CA SER A 177 19.38 21.76 -0.40
C SER A 177 19.53 21.45 1.09
N PRO A 178 18.41 21.31 1.87
CA PRO A 178 18.49 21.15 3.31
C PRO A 178 19.09 19.80 3.71
N LEU A 179 19.81 19.77 4.82
CA LEU A 179 20.26 18.55 5.48
C LEU A 179 19.13 18.00 6.36
N LYS A 180 18.89 16.73 6.24
CA LYS A 180 17.89 15.96 7.00
C LYS A 180 18.49 14.60 7.39
N PHE A 181 17.90 13.94 8.35
CA PHE A 181 18.13 12.53 8.69
C PHE A 181 16.86 11.69 8.52
N THR A 182 15.74 12.36 8.29
CA THR A 182 14.45 11.74 7.93
C THR A 182 13.81 12.54 6.80
N ALA A 183 13.39 11.87 5.75
CA ALA A 183 12.65 12.42 4.62
C ALA A 183 11.27 11.79 4.54
N ASP A 184 10.25 12.61 4.62
CA ASP A 184 8.86 12.15 4.50
C ASP A 184 8.44 12.12 3.03
N ILE A 185 8.27 10.91 2.51
CA ILE A 185 7.89 10.71 1.11
C ILE A 185 6.37 10.68 1.01
N GLN A 186 5.82 11.71 0.40
CA GLN A 186 4.37 11.85 0.20
C GLN A 186 3.82 10.73 -0.68
N PRO A 187 2.51 10.40 -0.57
CA PRO A 187 1.85 9.48 -1.48
C PRO A 187 2.09 9.84 -2.95
N MET A 188 2.42 8.86 -3.77
CA MET A 188 2.64 8.99 -5.23
C MET A 188 3.75 10.00 -5.62
N ALA A 189 4.63 10.37 -4.68
CA ALA A 189 5.73 11.31 -4.91
C ALA A 189 7.08 10.61 -5.04
N THR A 190 8.00 11.29 -5.68
CA THR A 190 9.41 10.89 -5.75
C THR A 190 10.28 11.93 -5.05
N GLN A 191 11.20 11.47 -4.20
CA GLN A 191 12.17 12.31 -3.50
C GLN A 191 13.57 11.76 -3.67
N VAL A 192 14.52 12.65 -3.93
CA VAL A 192 15.94 12.31 -4.03
C VAL A 192 16.66 12.77 -2.76
N ILE A 193 17.44 11.87 -2.18
CA ILE A 193 18.34 12.16 -1.07
C ILE A 193 19.76 11.75 -1.41
N GLU A 194 20.74 12.47 -0.89
CA GLU A 194 22.16 12.23 -1.19
C GLU A 194 23.01 12.40 0.07
N PHE A 195 24.02 11.55 0.24
CA PHE A 195 25.02 11.69 1.29
C PHE A 195 26.40 11.21 0.83
N ASN A 196 27.44 11.66 1.50
CA ASN A 196 28.78 11.12 1.32
C ASN A 196 29.07 10.09 2.40
N ALA A 197 29.59 8.94 2.00
CA ALA A 197 29.98 7.85 2.90
C ALA A 197 31.32 8.20 3.56
N ALA A 198 31.28 8.94 4.67
CA ALA A 198 32.49 9.41 5.38
C ALA A 198 33.07 8.33 6.30
N GLU A 199 34.37 8.38 6.54
CA GLU A 199 35.10 7.43 7.40
C GLU A 199 34.50 7.28 8.80
N LYS A 200 34.20 8.41 9.45
CA LYS A 200 33.62 8.42 10.81
C LYS A 200 32.25 7.81 10.94
N THR A 201 31.60 7.45 9.80
CA THR A 201 30.28 6.81 9.75
C THR A 201 30.37 5.35 9.35
N ARG A 202 31.58 4.73 9.39
CA ARG A 202 31.72 3.29 9.09
C ARG A 202 30.84 2.43 9.99
N GLY A 203 30.37 1.31 9.47
CA GLY A 203 29.53 0.36 10.20
C GLY A 203 28.34 -0.15 9.39
N ASN A 204 27.37 -0.69 10.11
CA ASN A 204 26.09 -1.12 9.59
C ASN A 204 25.02 -0.12 10.02
N TRP A 205 24.27 0.40 9.07
CA TRP A 205 23.31 1.45 9.31
C TRP A 205 21.93 1.08 8.79
N PHE A 206 20.93 1.19 9.65
CA PHE A 206 19.56 0.89 9.28
C PHE A 206 18.94 2.07 8.52
N PHE A 207 18.36 1.77 7.37
CA PHE A 207 17.55 2.68 6.56
C PHE A 207 16.13 2.17 6.50
N HIS A 208 15.18 2.87 7.09
CA HIS A 208 13.83 2.33 7.27
C HIS A 208 12.76 3.43 7.30
N CYS A 209 11.51 3.01 7.10
CA CYS A 209 10.36 3.85 7.37
C CYS A 209 10.22 4.07 8.88
N HIS A 210 10.02 5.30 9.32
CA HIS A 210 9.89 5.64 10.75
C HIS A 210 8.46 5.44 11.30
N ILE A 211 7.52 5.01 10.47
CA ILE A 211 6.25 4.45 10.94
C ILE A 211 6.55 3.03 11.42
N LEU A 212 6.42 2.78 12.73
CA LEU A 212 6.84 1.52 13.36
C LEU A 212 6.21 0.29 12.71
N TYR A 213 4.92 0.32 12.42
CA TYR A 213 4.23 -0.78 11.74
C TYR A 213 4.80 -1.09 10.36
N HIS A 214 5.17 -0.06 9.58
CA HIS A 214 5.80 -0.24 8.27
C HIS A 214 7.21 -0.83 8.40
N MET A 215 7.99 -0.35 9.37
CA MET A 215 9.32 -0.85 9.67
C MET A 215 9.28 -2.32 10.06
N MET A 216 8.45 -2.66 11.05
CA MET A 216 8.33 -4.03 11.57
C MET A 216 7.74 -5.01 10.55
N SER A 217 6.98 -4.50 9.57
CA SER A 217 6.40 -5.29 8.49
C SER A 217 7.29 -5.33 7.23
N GLY A 218 8.55 -4.87 7.33
CA GLY A 218 9.57 -5.11 6.31
C GLY A 218 10.12 -3.91 5.55
N MET A 219 9.63 -2.66 5.78
CA MET A 219 10.12 -1.49 5.06
C MET A 219 11.45 -0.98 5.63
N GLY A 220 12.51 -1.68 5.31
CA GLY A 220 13.86 -1.36 5.74
C GLY A 220 14.94 -1.95 4.84
N ARG A 221 16.17 -1.42 4.96
CA ARG A 221 17.40 -1.89 4.34
C ARG A 221 18.57 -1.65 5.29
N ILE A 222 19.66 -2.36 5.10
CA ILE A 222 20.89 -2.16 5.86
C ILE A 222 21.99 -1.73 4.91
N PHE A 223 22.53 -0.54 5.15
CA PHE A 223 23.76 -0.10 4.53
C PHE A 223 24.96 -0.61 5.32
N THR A 224 25.96 -1.14 4.62
CA THR A 224 27.18 -1.68 5.23
C THR A 224 28.39 -1.11 4.52
N TYR A 225 29.30 -0.53 5.27
CA TYR A 225 30.60 -0.13 4.73
C TYR A 225 31.48 -1.36 4.49
N GLU A 226 32.07 -1.47 3.29
CA GLU A 226 32.85 -2.66 2.87
C GLU A 226 34.02 -2.93 3.83
N ASP A 227 34.72 -1.89 4.26
CA ASP A 227 35.94 -1.98 5.07
C ASP A 227 35.72 -1.57 6.54
N SER A 228 34.56 -1.85 7.10
CA SER A 228 34.27 -1.53 8.50
C SER A 228 35.05 -2.42 9.44
N PRO A 229 35.81 -1.85 10.39
CA PRO A 229 36.41 -2.65 11.45
C PRO A 229 35.31 -3.29 12.32
N PRO A 230 35.62 -4.43 12.98
CA PRO A 230 34.71 -5.02 13.95
C PRO A 230 34.31 -3.99 15.02
N ASN A 231 33.02 -3.90 15.32
CA ASN A 231 32.55 -3.03 16.39
C ASN A 231 32.65 -3.75 17.73
N PRO A 232 33.50 -3.28 18.69
CA PRO A 232 33.66 -3.92 20.00
C PRO A 232 32.35 -3.96 20.82
N GLN A 233 31.43 -3.01 20.58
CA GLN A 233 30.11 -2.97 21.23
C GLN A 233 29.13 -4.00 20.64
N LEU A 234 29.48 -4.62 19.52
CA LEU A 234 28.66 -5.60 18.83
C LEU A 234 29.46 -6.89 18.57
N PRO A 235 29.78 -7.68 19.61
CA PRO A 235 30.65 -8.86 19.50
C PRO A 235 30.07 -9.97 18.61
N HIS A 236 28.76 -9.97 18.42
CA HIS A 236 28.06 -10.95 17.59
C HIS A 236 27.20 -10.29 16.51
N PRO A 237 27.79 -9.64 15.49
CA PRO A 237 27.06 -8.85 14.48
C PRO A 237 26.05 -9.67 13.69
N MET A 238 26.31 -10.97 13.44
CA MET A 238 25.39 -11.84 12.74
C MET A 238 24.13 -12.16 13.58
N ARG A 239 24.26 -12.32 14.90
CA ARG A 239 23.09 -12.52 15.78
C ARG A 239 22.21 -11.26 15.83
N ALA A 240 22.85 -10.09 15.93
CA ALA A 240 22.14 -8.82 15.90
C ALA A 240 21.39 -8.62 14.57
N LEU A 241 22.02 -8.98 13.48
CA LEU A 241 21.40 -8.92 12.14
C LEU A 241 20.21 -9.88 12.04
N GLN A 242 20.35 -11.11 12.52
CA GLN A 242 19.25 -12.07 12.57
C GLN A 242 18.07 -11.53 13.38
N HIS A 243 18.34 -10.95 14.56
CA HIS A 243 17.28 -10.35 15.38
C HIS A 243 16.51 -9.23 14.65
N VAL A 244 17.21 -8.41 13.84
CA VAL A 244 16.57 -7.41 13.01
C VAL A 244 15.73 -8.05 11.90
N TYR A 245 16.22 -9.11 11.27
CA TYR A 245 15.46 -9.85 10.26
C TYR A 245 14.25 -10.59 10.81
N ASP A 246 14.28 -11.00 12.07
CA ASP A 246 13.15 -11.67 12.71
C ASP A 246 11.95 -10.74 12.91
N MET A 247 12.13 -9.42 12.78
CA MET A 247 11.02 -8.47 12.92
C MET A 247 9.95 -8.67 11.83
N ASP A 248 10.37 -8.86 10.58
CA ASP A 248 9.46 -9.06 9.45
C ASP A 248 9.23 -10.53 9.07
N ARG A 249 9.83 -11.46 9.83
CA ARG A 249 9.60 -12.91 9.70
C ARG A 249 8.55 -13.47 10.64
N LYS A 250 8.07 -12.64 11.55
CA LYS A 250 7.05 -13.06 12.53
C LYS A 250 5.75 -13.43 11.82
N TRP A 251 5.12 -14.44 12.37
CA TRP A 251 3.78 -14.83 12.00
C TRP A 251 2.80 -14.22 12.99
N TYR A 252 1.71 -13.69 12.48
CA TYR A 252 0.66 -13.06 13.25
C TYR A 252 -0.64 -13.83 13.03
N LEU A 253 -1.39 -13.98 14.11
CA LEU A 253 -2.74 -14.52 14.07
C LEU A 253 -3.71 -13.35 14.15
N THR A 254 -4.63 -13.31 13.21
CA THR A 254 -5.83 -12.47 13.27
C THR A 254 -7.06 -13.36 13.24
N VAL A 255 -8.07 -13.02 14.01
CA VAL A 255 -9.33 -13.77 14.08
C VAL A 255 -10.47 -12.76 14.16
N ASN A 256 -11.45 -12.92 13.29
CA ASN A 256 -12.73 -12.26 13.40
C ASN A 256 -13.80 -13.32 13.63
N ASN A 257 -14.66 -13.11 14.61
CA ASN A 257 -15.74 -14.04 14.89
C ASN A 257 -17.02 -13.31 15.28
N ASP A 258 -18.04 -13.47 14.48
CA ASP A 258 -19.37 -12.90 14.68
C ASP A 258 -20.31 -13.94 15.30
N PHE A 259 -20.71 -13.70 16.53
CA PHE A 259 -21.74 -14.46 17.26
C PHE A 259 -23.10 -13.82 17.01
N ALA A 260 -23.67 -14.13 15.86
CA ALA A 260 -24.96 -13.57 15.45
C ALA A 260 -26.14 -14.50 15.83
N SER A 261 -27.35 -13.95 15.88
CA SER A 261 -28.56 -14.71 16.24
C SER A 261 -28.93 -15.82 15.24
N ASN A 262 -28.42 -15.73 14.00
CA ASN A 262 -28.66 -16.68 12.91
C ASN A 262 -27.57 -17.76 12.81
N GLY A 263 -26.38 -17.53 13.35
CA GLY A 263 -25.24 -18.44 13.27
C GLY A 263 -23.97 -17.85 13.84
N ASN A 264 -22.89 -18.62 13.75
CA ASN A 264 -21.53 -18.18 14.02
C ASN A 264 -20.77 -18.08 12.69
N ILE A 265 -20.24 -16.90 12.40
CA ILE A 265 -19.51 -16.60 11.15
C ILE A 265 -18.15 -16.07 11.55
N GLY A 266 -17.09 -16.58 10.96
CA GLY A 266 -15.77 -16.09 11.29
C GLY A 266 -14.72 -16.43 10.26
N ASP A 267 -13.58 -15.76 10.44
CA ASP A 267 -12.37 -15.98 9.68
C ASP A 267 -11.15 -15.93 10.59
N LEU A 268 -10.10 -16.59 10.16
CA LEU A 268 -8.78 -16.50 10.76
C LEU A 268 -7.71 -16.40 9.67
N GLU A 269 -6.67 -15.64 9.95
CA GLU A 269 -5.44 -15.67 9.18
C GLU A 269 -4.24 -15.84 10.12
N PHE A 270 -3.43 -16.87 9.86
CA PHE A 270 -2.13 -17.05 10.48
C PHE A 270 -1.07 -16.93 9.40
N GLY A 271 -0.40 -15.77 9.34
CA GLY A 271 0.45 -15.42 8.23
C GLY A 271 1.71 -14.66 8.60
N GLY A 272 2.73 -14.85 7.77
CA GLY A 272 3.98 -14.10 7.78
C GLY A 272 4.09 -13.22 6.53
N THR A 273 5.32 -12.89 6.16
CA THR A 273 5.61 -11.98 5.02
C THR A 273 5.03 -12.46 3.70
N ARG A 274 5.09 -13.76 3.41
CA ARG A 274 4.64 -14.33 2.13
C ARG A 274 3.65 -15.47 2.31
N TRP A 275 3.84 -16.33 3.30
CA TRP A 275 2.99 -17.47 3.52
C TRP A 275 1.84 -17.12 4.46
N SER A 276 0.67 -17.68 4.19
CA SER A 276 -0.52 -17.52 5.02
C SER A 276 -1.33 -18.79 5.04
N VAL A 277 -1.81 -19.15 6.23
CA VAL A 277 -2.88 -20.12 6.46
C VAL A 277 -4.14 -19.32 6.75
N GLN A 278 -5.19 -19.53 5.99
CA GLN A 278 -6.47 -18.85 6.17
C GLN A 278 -7.54 -19.88 6.45
N GLY A 279 -8.48 -19.54 7.30
CA GLY A 279 -9.67 -20.34 7.58
C GLY A 279 -10.89 -19.44 7.61
N GLU A 280 -11.99 -19.92 7.07
CA GLU A 280 -13.29 -19.25 7.10
C GLU A 280 -14.32 -20.27 7.54
N TRP A 281 -15.32 -19.87 8.33
CA TRP A 281 -16.41 -20.74 8.75
C TRP A 281 -17.73 -20.00 8.86
N GLN A 282 -18.78 -20.76 8.61
CA GLN A 282 -20.16 -20.34 8.74
C GLN A 282 -20.96 -21.49 9.33
N ILE A 283 -21.49 -21.33 10.54
CA ILE A 283 -22.17 -22.37 11.30
C ILE A 283 -23.56 -21.88 11.68
N GLY A 284 -24.59 -22.46 11.10
CA GLY A 284 -25.99 -22.17 11.45
C GLY A 284 -26.38 -22.83 12.79
N TYR A 285 -27.08 -22.10 13.66
CA TYR A 285 -27.53 -22.66 14.94
C TYR A 285 -28.77 -23.58 14.80
N LYS A 286 -29.40 -23.59 13.65
CA LYS A 286 -30.50 -24.52 13.37
C LYS A 286 -29.98 -25.68 12.52
N ASP A 287 -30.38 -26.91 12.85
CA ASP A 287 -29.95 -28.13 12.14
C ASP A 287 -30.21 -28.10 10.62
N THR A 288 -31.20 -27.33 10.18
CA THR A 288 -31.55 -27.18 8.76
C THR A 288 -30.60 -26.26 7.99
N ARG A 289 -29.81 -25.43 8.68
CA ARG A 289 -28.92 -24.42 8.04
C ARG A 289 -27.53 -24.94 7.74
N GLY A 290 -27.12 -26.03 8.37
CA GLY A 290 -25.84 -26.66 8.12
C GLY A 290 -24.62 -25.84 8.59
N TYR A 291 -23.47 -26.22 8.09
CA TYR A 291 -22.21 -25.53 8.30
C TYR A 291 -21.33 -25.63 7.05
N GLU A 292 -20.49 -24.63 6.89
CA GLU A 292 -19.43 -24.56 5.90
C GLU A 292 -18.14 -24.10 6.58
N ALA A 293 -17.02 -24.76 6.27
CA ALA A 293 -15.71 -24.36 6.75
C ALA A 293 -14.69 -24.57 5.64
N GLU A 294 -13.82 -23.61 5.47
CA GLU A 294 -12.77 -23.61 4.47
C GLU A 294 -11.40 -23.41 5.14
N GLY A 295 -10.41 -24.14 4.69
CA GLY A 295 -9.03 -23.96 5.10
C GLY A 295 -8.13 -23.82 3.88
N ARG A 296 -7.25 -22.81 3.86
CA ARG A 296 -6.35 -22.51 2.74
C ARG A 296 -4.93 -22.32 3.22
N LEU A 297 -3.98 -22.86 2.46
CA LEU A 297 -2.54 -22.59 2.60
C LEU A 297 -2.02 -22.04 1.28
N GLY A 298 -1.48 -20.86 1.31
CA GLY A 298 -1.01 -20.22 0.09
C GLY A 298 0.19 -19.30 0.32
N ARG A 299 0.67 -18.75 -0.79
CA ARG A 299 1.80 -17.84 -0.79
C ARG A 299 1.53 -16.63 -1.65
N TYR A 300 1.70 -15.44 -1.09
CA TYR A 300 1.60 -14.18 -1.81
C TYR A 300 2.78 -13.95 -2.74
N ILE A 301 2.50 -13.60 -4.00
CA ILE A 301 3.47 -13.45 -5.08
C ILE A 301 3.47 -12.01 -5.61
N GLY A 302 4.61 -11.61 -6.17
CA GLY A 302 4.82 -10.30 -6.79
C GLY A 302 5.21 -9.21 -5.80
N GLU A 303 5.53 -8.04 -6.32
CA GLU A 303 5.97 -6.88 -5.54
C GLU A 303 4.86 -6.32 -4.64
N LYS A 304 3.65 -6.26 -5.17
CA LYS A 304 2.47 -5.74 -4.45
C LYS A 304 1.75 -6.79 -3.62
N GLN A 305 2.15 -8.07 -3.74
CA GLN A 305 1.52 -9.20 -3.06
C GLN A 305 0.00 -9.27 -3.25
N TRP A 306 -0.47 -8.98 -4.46
CA TRP A 306 -1.88 -9.02 -4.79
C TRP A 306 -2.36 -10.41 -5.25
N LEU A 307 -1.43 -11.25 -5.69
CA LEU A 307 -1.69 -12.61 -6.16
C LEU A 307 -1.41 -13.61 -5.05
N TYR A 308 -2.38 -14.44 -4.72
CA TYR A 308 -2.32 -15.48 -3.69
C TYR A 308 -2.81 -16.81 -4.23
N PRO A 309 -1.96 -17.61 -4.94
CA PRO A 309 -2.26 -19.00 -5.22
C PRO A 309 -2.26 -19.81 -3.94
N TYR A 310 -3.19 -20.76 -3.83
CA TYR A 310 -3.38 -21.60 -2.65
C TYR A 310 -3.87 -23.00 -2.98
N ILE A 311 -3.64 -23.91 -2.05
CA ILE A 311 -4.33 -25.18 -1.93
C ILE A 311 -5.23 -25.12 -0.70
N GLY A 312 -6.36 -25.79 -0.74
CA GLY A 312 -7.32 -25.72 0.36
C GLY A 312 -8.13 -26.98 0.53
N VAL A 313 -8.95 -26.96 1.57
CA VAL A 313 -9.96 -27.98 1.88
C VAL A 313 -11.25 -27.26 2.24
N ASP A 314 -12.32 -27.63 1.57
CA ASP A 314 -13.66 -27.16 1.86
C ASP A 314 -14.44 -28.27 2.56
N TRP A 315 -15.11 -27.93 3.63
CA TRP A 315 -15.95 -28.84 4.40
C TRP A 315 -17.36 -28.27 4.52
N THR A 316 -18.29 -28.88 3.79
CA THR A 316 -19.67 -28.42 3.71
C THR A 316 -20.61 -29.50 4.22
N CYS A 317 -21.60 -29.10 5.01
CA CYS A 317 -22.72 -29.97 5.41
C CYS A 317 -24.01 -29.14 5.38
N ARG A 318 -24.86 -29.39 4.38
CA ARG A 318 -26.17 -28.75 4.22
C ARG A 318 -27.21 -29.82 4.21
N LYS A 319 -28.23 -29.74 5.10
CA LYS A 319 -29.28 -30.73 5.20
C LYS A 319 -30.57 -30.24 4.51
N GLY A 320 -31.07 -31.02 3.58
CA GLY A 320 -32.47 -30.91 3.14
C GLY A 320 -32.83 -29.94 2.05
N GLU A 321 -31.88 -29.38 1.32
CA GLU A 321 -32.20 -28.53 0.17
C GLU A 321 -32.17 -29.28 -1.17
N ALA A 322 -33.01 -28.85 -2.13
CA ALA A 322 -33.05 -29.43 -3.46
C ALA A 322 -31.70 -29.16 -4.18
N ARG A 323 -31.28 -30.09 -5.04
CA ARG A 323 -30.07 -29.95 -5.85
C ARG A 323 -30.09 -28.63 -6.62
N GLU A 324 -29.38 -27.63 -6.11
CA GLU A 324 -29.18 -26.38 -6.80
C GLU A 324 -28.06 -26.49 -7.83
N ARG A 325 -28.14 -25.69 -8.88
CA ARG A 325 -27.08 -25.57 -9.88
C ARG A 325 -26.46 -24.19 -9.81
N ASN A 326 -25.15 -24.16 -9.82
CA ASN A 326 -24.40 -22.90 -9.91
C ASN A 326 -24.60 -22.21 -11.28
N MET A 327 -24.01 -21.05 -11.45
CA MET A 327 -24.06 -20.31 -12.73
C MET A 327 -23.46 -21.09 -13.91
N PHE A 328 -22.58 -22.04 -13.66
CA PHE A 328 -21.98 -22.94 -14.66
C PHE A 328 -22.79 -24.20 -14.90
N ARG A 329 -24.01 -24.32 -14.31
CA ARG A 329 -24.89 -25.48 -14.37
C ARG A 329 -24.34 -26.75 -13.72
N GLN A 330 -23.30 -26.63 -12.90
CA GLN A 330 -22.77 -27.71 -12.10
C GLN A 330 -23.61 -27.86 -10.84
N THR A 331 -23.77 -29.10 -10.35
CA THR A 331 -24.53 -29.37 -9.12
C THR A 331 -23.69 -28.97 -7.90
N THR A 332 -24.23 -28.08 -7.07
CA THR A 332 -23.51 -27.48 -5.93
C THR A 332 -23.74 -28.23 -4.62
N GLN A 333 -24.60 -29.25 -4.60
CA GLN A 333 -25.08 -29.77 -3.35
C GLN A 333 -24.84 -31.25 -3.14
N LYS A 334 -24.23 -31.54 -2.00
CA LYS A 334 -24.22 -32.86 -1.34
C LYS A 334 -24.49 -32.65 0.16
N ASP A 335 -25.16 -33.61 0.78
CA ASP A 335 -25.52 -33.53 2.20
C ASP A 335 -24.28 -33.39 3.12
N ARG A 336 -23.18 -33.95 2.73
CA ARG A 336 -21.89 -33.85 3.43
C ARG A 336 -20.76 -34.03 2.42
N GLU A 337 -19.90 -33.07 2.33
CA GLU A 337 -18.78 -33.06 1.39
C GLU A 337 -17.50 -32.54 2.03
N VAL A 338 -16.39 -33.18 1.66
CA VAL A 338 -15.05 -32.70 1.94
C VAL A 338 -14.29 -32.71 0.63
N ASP A 339 -13.95 -31.55 0.11
CA ASP A 339 -13.28 -31.38 -1.17
C ASP A 339 -11.93 -30.72 -0.98
N GLY A 340 -10.91 -31.24 -1.71
CA GLY A 340 -9.69 -30.51 -1.91
C GLY A 340 -9.88 -29.40 -2.93
N THR A 341 -9.29 -28.25 -2.73
CA THR A 341 -9.40 -27.11 -3.62
C THR A 341 -8.04 -26.59 -4.07
N LEU A 342 -8.00 -26.11 -5.31
CA LEU A 342 -6.87 -25.36 -5.86
C LEU A 342 -7.42 -24.03 -6.35
N GLY A 343 -6.85 -22.94 -5.88
CA GLY A 343 -7.37 -21.62 -6.21
C GLY A 343 -6.35 -20.53 -6.26
N VAL A 344 -6.83 -19.36 -6.66
CA VAL A 344 -6.08 -18.12 -6.70
C VAL A 344 -6.96 -16.97 -6.23
N ARG A 345 -6.46 -16.21 -5.27
CA ARG A 345 -7.04 -14.93 -4.85
C ARG A 345 -6.24 -13.79 -5.45
N TYR A 346 -6.93 -12.75 -5.85
CA TYR A 346 -6.32 -11.55 -6.39
C TYR A 346 -6.94 -10.29 -5.80
N THR A 347 -6.09 -9.40 -5.29
CA THR A 347 -6.54 -8.10 -4.78
C THR A 347 -6.76 -7.14 -5.96
N LEU A 348 -8.01 -6.83 -6.21
CA LEU A 348 -8.49 -5.92 -7.25
C LEU A 348 -8.43 -4.45 -6.76
N PRO A 349 -8.64 -3.46 -7.64
CA PRO A 349 -8.84 -2.07 -7.23
C PRO A 349 -9.93 -1.93 -6.17
N LEU A 350 -9.84 -0.89 -5.34
CA LEU A 350 -10.71 -0.65 -4.20
C LEU A 350 -10.63 -1.75 -3.12
N LEU A 351 -9.54 -2.52 -3.09
CA LEU A 351 -9.30 -3.61 -2.14
C LEU A 351 -10.36 -4.73 -2.20
N LEU A 352 -11.02 -4.90 -3.34
CA LEU A 352 -11.86 -6.05 -3.60
C LEU A 352 -10.99 -7.30 -3.73
N ILE A 353 -11.46 -8.43 -3.26
CA ILE A 353 -10.80 -9.72 -3.40
C ILE A 353 -11.61 -10.56 -4.37
N GLY A 354 -11.00 -10.92 -5.48
CA GLY A 354 -11.51 -11.93 -6.40
C GLY A 354 -10.87 -13.28 -6.07
N ASP A 355 -11.66 -14.31 -5.91
CA ASP A 355 -11.24 -15.69 -5.72
C ASP A 355 -11.74 -16.54 -6.90
N ALA A 356 -10.85 -17.37 -7.44
CA ALA A 356 -11.18 -18.33 -8.47
C ALA A 356 -10.62 -19.69 -8.06
N ARG A 357 -11.46 -20.70 -7.92
CA ARG A 357 -11.04 -22.03 -7.47
C ARG A 357 -11.73 -23.16 -8.23
N ILE A 358 -11.07 -24.30 -8.23
CA ILE A 358 -11.58 -25.57 -8.70
C ILE A 358 -11.43 -26.60 -7.58
N ASP A 359 -12.44 -27.42 -7.37
CA ASP A 359 -12.40 -28.51 -6.39
C ASP A 359 -12.03 -29.86 -7.03
N THR A 360 -11.91 -30.88 -6.19
CA THR A 360 -11.57 -32.27 -6.60
C THR A 360 -12.62 -32.92 -7.49
N ASP A 361 -13.87 -32.43 -7.48
CA ASP A 361 -14.96 -32.87 -8.34
C ASP A 361 -15.03 -32.09 -9.68
N GLY A 362 -14.11 -31.15 -9.90
CA GLY A 362 -14.04 -30.32 -11.10
C GLY A 362 -15.08 -29.18 -11.10
N LYS A 363 -15.65 -28.82 -9.96
CA LYS A 363 -16.54 -27.66 -9.84
C LYS A 363 -15.70 -26.40 -9.79
N VAL A 364 -16.15 -25.38 -10.50
CA VAL A 364 -15.52 -24.07 -10.55
C VAL A 364 -16.35 -23.08 -9.74
N ARG A 365 -15.71 -22.37 -8.81
CA ARG A 365 -16.32 -21.27 -8.04
C ARG A 365 -15.53 -19.99 -8.27
N LEU A 366 -16.23 -18.92 -8.61
CA LEU A 366 -15.71 -17.56 -8.61
C LEU A 366 -16.41 -16.80 -7.48
N GLN A 367 -15.63 -16.04 -6.72
CA GLN A 367 -16.14 -15.25 -5.60
C GLN A 367 -15.57 -13.83 -5.68
N LEU A 368 -16.39 -12.87 -5.29
CA LEU A 368 -15.97 -11.49 -5.10
C LEU A 368 -16.41 -11.05 -3.71
N GLU A 369 -15.44 -10.52 -2.95
CA GLU A 369 -15.71 -10.14 -1.56
C GLU A 369 -14.98 -8.87 -1.18
N ARG A 370 -15.46 -8.24 -0.14
CA ARG A 370 -14.76 -7.19 0.59
C ARG A 370 -15.32 -7.03 2.00
N ASP A 371 -14.44 -7.10 3.01
CA ASP A 371 -14.84 -7.22 4.41
C ASP A 371 -14.85 -5.90 5.19
N ASP A 372 -14.16 -4.87 4.75
CA ASP A 372 -13.99 -3.63 5.53
C ASP A 372 -14.15 -2.38 4.67
N ILE A 373 -15.38 -2.06 4.27
CA ILE A 373 -15.70 -0.83 3.55
C ILE A 373 -16.08 0.24 4.57
N PRO A 374 -15.27 1.30 4.76
CA PRO A 374 -15.58 2.34 5.72
C PRO A 374 -16.71 3.23 5.20
N LEU A 375 -17.90 3.13 5.79
CA LEU A 375 -19.02 4.05 5.55
C LEU A 375 -18.92 5.29 6.43
N ALA A 376 -18.43 5.12 7.66
CA ALA A 376 -18.17 6.19 8.62
C ALA A 376 -16.96 5.83 9.50
N SER A 377 -16.58 6.68 10.44
CA SER A 377 -15.40 6.44 11.30
C SER A 377 -15.48 5.11 12.08
N ARG A 378 -16.68 4.66 12.43
CA ARG A 378 -16.91 3.41 13.17
C ARG A 378 -17.85 2.44 12.49
N LEU A 379 -18.44 2.79 11.35
CA LEU A 379 -19.37 1.94 10.62
C LEU A 379 -18.67 1.32 9.41
N ARG A 380 -18.73 -0.01 9.30
CA ARG A 380 -18.13 -0.79 8.25
C ARG A 380 -19.18 -1.65 7.56
N LEU A 381 -19.00 -1.82 6.26
CA LEU A 381 -19.81 -2.67 5.41
C LEU A 381 -18.94 -3.81 4.89
N SER A 382 -19.43 -5.02 4.88
CA SER A 382 -18.86 -6.18 4.21
C SER A 382 -19.84 -6.77 3.22
N PHE A 383 -19.35 -7.43 2.19
CA PHE A 383 -20.17 -8.23 1.29
C PHE A 383 -19.34 -9.35 0.67
N SER A 384 -20.04 -10.44 0.34
CA SER A 384 -19.51 -11.54 -0.47
C SER A 384 -20.58 -12.01 -1.44
N LEU A 385 -20.16 -12.41 -2.64
CA LEU A 385 -21.02 -13.02 -3.65
C LEU A 385 -20.23 -14.04 -4.46
N ASN A 386 -20.84 -15.16 -4.82
CA ASN A 386 -20.18 -16.19 -5.58
C ASN A 386 -21.08 -16.80 -6.70
N THR A 387 -20.46 -17.62 -7.53
CA THR A 387 -21.16 -18.30 -8.65
C THR A 387 -22.06 -19.43 -8.23
N ASP A 388 -21.97 -19.89 -6.98
CA ASP A 388 -22.89 -20.87 -6.40
C ASP A 388 -24.21 -20.23 -5.95
N ARG A 389 -24.35 -18.90 -6.19
CA ARG A 389 -25.48 -18.02 -5.85
C ARG A 389 -25.57 -17.70 -4.36
N ASP A 390 -24.51 -17.97 -3.61
CA ASP A 390 -24.43 -17.52 -2.23
C ASP A 390 -24.03 -16.05 -2.23
N TYR A 391 -24.68 -15.28 -1.39
CA TYR A 391 -24.37 -13.88 -1.16
C TYR A 391 -24.62 -13.49 0.28
N SER A 392 -23.77 -12.64 0.77
CA SER A 392 -23.87 -12.08 2.11
C SER A 392 -23.58 -10.59 2.13
N VAL A 393 -24.22 -9.89 3.06
CA VAL A 393 -23.98 -8.47 3.35
C VAL A 393 -23.96 -8.31 4.86
N GLY A 394 -22.95 -7.63 5.37
CA GLY A 394 -22.79 -7.34 6.80
C GLY A 394 -22.58 -5.86 7.06
N LEU A 395 -23.09 -5.38 8.17
CA LEU A 395 -22.78 -4.09 8.74
C LEU A 395 -22.28 -4.30 10.16
N HIS A 396 -21.16 -3.67 10.52
CA HIS A 396 -20.71 -3.69 11.90
C HIS A 396 -20.29 -2.30 12.38
N TYR A 397 -20.66 -2.02 13.63
CA TYR A 397 -20.34 -0.77 14.30
C TYR A 397 -19.29 -1.03 15.39
N ILE A 398 -18.12 -0.42 15.23
CA ILE A 398 -16.95 -0.60 16.09
C ILE A 398 -17.18 0.10 17.44
N LEU A 399 -17.24 -0.67 18.52
CA LEU A 399 -17.30 -0.18 19.89
C LEU A 399 -15.90 0.04 20.46
N THR A 400 -15.04 -0.97 20.35
CA THR A 400 -13.64 -0.96 20.76
C THR A 400 -12.76 -1.57 19.67
N SER A 401 -11.45 -1.65 19.88
CA SER A 401 -10.54 -2.35 18.99
C SER A 401 -10.82 -3.85 18.82
N HIS A 402 -11.54 -4.45 19.76
CA HIS A 402 -11.80 -5.89 19.83
C HIS A 402 -13.27 -6.27 19.76
N LEU A 403 -14.19 -5.31 19.81
CA LEU A 403 -15.62 -5.57 19.91
C LEU A 403 -16.41 -4.65 18.98
N SER A 404 -17.30 -5.24 18.18
CA SER A 404 -18.25 -4.54 17.34
C SER A 404 -19.65 -5.13 17.52
N VAL A 405 -20.69 -4.32 17.31
CA VAL A 405 -22.07 -4.81 17.11
C VAL A 405 -22.24 -5.05 15.63
N SER A 406 -22.77 -6.21 15.28
CA SER A 406 -22.98 -6.65 13.91
C SER A 406 -24.44 -6.85 13.55
N THR A 407 -24.76 -6.67 12.29
CA THR A 407 -25.96 -7.21 11.66
C THR A 407 -25.58 -7.75 10.28
N ASN A 408 -26.08 -8.90 9.95
CA ASN A 408 -25.78 -9.57 8.69
C ASN A 408 -27.02 -10.13 8.03
N TYR A 409 -26.95 -10.26 6.73
CA TYR A 409 -27.87 -11.06 5.93
C TYR A 409 -27.06 -12.00 5.04
N ASP A 410 -27.40 -13.24 5.09
CA ASP A 410 -26.85 -14.29 4.25
C ASP A 410 -28.01 -15.10 3.68
N ASN A 411 -27.92 -15.49 2.39
CA ASN A 411 -29.03 -16.21 1.76
C ASN A 411 -29.31 -17.58 2.41
N ASN A 412 -28.31 -18.19 3.07
CA ASN A 412 -28.46 -19.48 3.75
C ASN A 412 -28.87 -19.30 5.23
N LEU A 413 -28.26 -18.34 5.94
CA LEU A 413 -28.51 -18.09 7.36
C LEU A 413 -29.59 -17.03 7.63
N HIS A 414 -30.01 -16.27 6.61
CA HIS A 414 -30.92 -15.13 6.71
C HIS A 414 -30.43 -14.01 7.65
N TRP A 415 -31.34 -13.19 8.16
CA TRP A 415 -31.00 -12.08 9.03
C TRP A 415 -30.42 -12.51 10.37
N GLY A 416 -29.32 -11.87 10.77
CA GLY A 416 -28.68 -12.02 12.07
C GLY A 416 -28.30 -10.68 12.67
N VAL A 417 -28.29 -10.62 13.99
CA VAL A 417 -27.73 -9.51 14.79
C VAL A 417 -26.83 -10.14 15.85
N GLY A 418 -25.66 -9.56 16.07
CA GLY A 418 -24.67 -10.18 16.93
C GLY A 418 -23.61 -9.27 17.48
N LEU A 419 -22.61 -9.91 18.04
CA LEU A 419 -21.38 -9.30 18.55
C LEU A 419 -20.20 -9.93 17.82
N MET A 420 -19.43 -9.09 17.16
CA MET A 420 -18.21 -9.50 16.47
C MET A 420 -17.00 -9.22 17.36
N LEU A 421 -16.21 -10.25 17.57
CA LEU A 421 -14.91 -10.18 18.26
C LEU A 421 -13.79 -10.19 17.23
N THR A 422 -12.83 -9.30 17.42
CA THR A 422 -11.62 -9.16 16.58
C THR A 422 -10.37 -9.29 17.46
N TYR A 423 -9.45 -10.17 17.07
CA TYR A 423 -8.16 -10.38 17.73
C TYR A 423 -7.01 -10.24 16.74
#